data_3911388ba07e88f2c375a1b5733191c6
#
_entry.id   3911388ba07e88f2c375a1b5733191c6
#
_cell.length_a   1.000
_cell.length_b   1.000
_cell.length_c   1.000
_cell.angle_alpha   90.00
_cell.angle_beta   90.00
_cell.angle_gamma   90.00
#
_symmetry.space_group_name_H-M   'P 1'
#
loop_
_entity.id
_entity.type
_entity.pdbx_description
1 polymer ?
#
loop_
_entity_poly.entity_id
_entity_poly.type
_entity_poly.pdbx_seq_one_letter_code
_entity_poly.pdbx_strand_id
1 'polypeptide(L)'
;MLSVGSLLPDIHSARLIMISKTPLPITVRRMDFDIPELPRYWYKGNAWTTHFMNALSTTFPDGERFFIHAVRNYEKEITDPELRAQIRAFIGQEANHGKEHEAFNQALIDQHKLPLEKKLIFMKKALGFAKKKYSRREQLALTVGFEHFTAILANLMLKQTDVIEEVQGMTADMFMWHAVEETEHKAVAFDVFTATEDDYWLRVRGMAQATFFFLLITMRMQYSLLRHDNQLGNWRDALGFAKFLLVKPGMFTRIIPEYLDFYRPGFHPWQHDNRHLISERVKELESYALRAVNAA
;
A
#
# COMPACT_ATOMS: atom_id res chain seq x y z
N MET A 1 29.40 -55.66 -13.88
CA MET A 1 29.42 -54.41 -13.11
C MET A 1 28.72 -53.35 -13.95
N LEU A 2 27.43 -53.12 -13.71
CA LEU A 2 26.65 -52.08 -14.35
C LEU A 2 26.52 -50.91 -13.37
N SER A 3 27.10 -49.78 -13.75
CA SER A 3 27.03 -48.51 -13.01
C SER A 3 25.62 -47.96 -13.08
N VAL A 4 24.95 -47.90 -11.94
CA VAL A 4 23.64 -47.17 -11.79
C VAL A 4 24.00 -45.73 -11.59
N GLY A 5 23.90 -44.89 -12.63
CA GLY A 5 23.97 -43.46 -12.57
C GLY A 5 22.73 -42.92 -11.85
N SER A 6 22.93 -42.19 -10.75
CA SER A 6 21.90 -41.52 -9.98
C SER A 6 21.25 -40.39 -10.79
N LEU A 7 20.04 -40.62 -11.29
CA LEU A 7 19.13 -39.60 -11.81
C LEU A 7 18.39 -38.94 -10.62
N LEU A 8 19.06 -38.05 -9.93
CA LEU A 8 18.35 -37.04 -9.12
C LEU A 8 18.16 -35.79 -10.01
N PRO A 9 16.93 -35.33 -10.25
CA PRO A 9 16.74 -34.10 -10.99
C PRO A 9 17.30 -32.94 -10.15
N ASP A 10 18.03 -32.07 -10.83
CA ASP A 10 18.64 -30.88 -10.27
C ASP A 10 17.52 -29.96 -9.70
N ILE A 11 17.40 -29.93 -8.37
CA ILE A 11 16.39 -29.16 -7.64
C ILE A 11 16.56 -27.64 -7.89
N HIS A 12 17.73 -27.21 -8.36
CA HIS A 12 18.00 -25.82 -8.72
C HIS A 12 17.35 -25.39 -10.05
N SER A 13 17.20 -26.33 -11.01
CA SER A 13 16.62 -26.01 -12.32
C SER A 13 15.07 -25.94 -12.29
N ALA A 14 14.43 -26.63 -11.33
CA ALA A 14 12.97 -26.59 -11.17
C ALA A 14 12.47 -25.32 -10.44
N ARG A 15 13.35 -24.59 -9.74
CA ARG A 15 13.01 -23.34 -9.03
C ARG A 15 12.89 -22.10 -9.94
N LEU A 16 13.44 -22.16 -11.14
CA LEU A 16 13.46 -21.05 -12.11
C LEU A 16 12.16 -20.86 -12.92
N ILE A 17 11.12 -21.67 -12.68
CA ILE A 17 9.93 -21.70 -13.58
C ILE A 17 8.67 -21.14 -12.94
N MET A 18 8.71 -20.61 -11.71
CA MET A 18 7.52 -19.97 -11.12
C MET A 18 7.80 -18.55 -10.62
N ILE A 19 8.35 -17.70 -11.48
CA ILE A 19 8.06 -16.27 -11.35
C ILE A 19 6.61 -16.16 -11.83
N SER A 20 5.69 -16.02 -10.89
CA SER A 20 4.27 -15.84 -11.19
C SER A 20 4.14 -14.53 -11.95
N LYS A 21 3.87 -14.62 -13.25
CA LYS A 21 3.57 -13.44 -14.05
C LYS A 21 2.39 -12.71 -13.43
N THR A 22 2.55 -11.42 -13.21
CA THR A 22 1.42 -10.59 -12.78
C THR A 22 0.29 -10.78 -13.80
N PRO A 23 -0.87 -11.30 -13.39
CA PRO A 23 -1.91 -11.71 -14.35
C PRO A 23 -2.71 -10.53 -14.91
N LEU A 24 -2.35 -9.30 -14.49
CA LEU A 24 -2.98 -8.06 -14.92
C LEU A 24 -1.97 -7.09 -15.50
N PRO A 25 -2.33 -6.31 -16.51
CA PRO A 25 -1.51 -5.17 -16.93
C PRO A 25 -1.49 -4.11 -15.81
N ILE A 26 -0.31 -3.57 -15.53
CA ILE A 26 -0.16 -2.43 -14.62
C ILE A 26 -0.27 -1.17 -15.47
N THR A 27 -1.36 -0.41 -15.30
CA THR A 27 -1.64 0.79 -16.09
C THR A 27 -1.41 2.04 -15.25
N VAL A 28 -0.47 2.88 -15.65
CA VAL A 28 -0.19 4.16 -14.97
C VAL A 28 -1.26 5.18 -15.37
N ARG A 29 -2.09 5.62 -14.42
CA ARG A 29 -3.15 6.60 -14.63
C ARG A 29 -2.79 7.92 -13.95
N ARG A 30 -3.02 9.02 -14.66
CA ARG A 30 -2.94 10.37 -14.09
C ARG A 30 -4.36 10.84 -13.86
N MET A 31 -4.72 11.05 -12.63
CA MET A 31 -6.09 11.38 -12.26
C MET A 31 -6.31 12.88 -12.06
N ASP A 32 -5.34 13.57 -11.45
CA ASP A 32 -5.40 15.01 -11.15
C ASP A 32 -6.72 15.37 -10.44
N PHE A 33 -6.98 14.70 -9.31
CA PHE A 33 -8.23 14.87 -8.56
C PHE A 33 -8.39 16.30 -8.03
N ASP A 34 -9.54 16.90 -8.32
CA ASP A 34 -9.94 18.16 -7.70
C ASP A 34 -10.57 17.89 -6.33
N ILE A 35 -9.80 18.09 -5.26
CA ILE A 35 -10.23 17.76 -3.90
C ILE A 35 -11.26 18.79 -3.43
N PRO A 36 -12.52 18.39 -3.17
CA PRO A 36 -13.58 19.30 -2.78
C PRO A 36 -13.38 19.89 -1.38
N GLU A 37 -14.22 20.82 -0.98
CA GLU A 37 -14.34 21.21 0.41
C GLU A 37 -14.81 20.01 1.24
N LEU A 38 -14.04 19.64 2.24
CA LEU A 38 -14.29 18.47 3.09
C LEU A 38 -14.87 18.91 4.44
N PRO A 39 -15.86 18.18 4.98
CA PRO A 39 -16.19 18.32 6.40
C PRO A 39 -14.97 18.00 7.26
N ARG A 40 -14.79 18.69 8.39
CA ARG A 40 -13.65 18.46 9.28
C ARG A 40 -13.45 16.99 9.65
N TYR A 41 -14.55 16.29 9.93
CA TYR A 41 -14.58 14.86 10.17
C TYR A 41 -15.29 14.15 9.02
N TRP A 42 -14.64 14.19 7.86
CA TRP A 42 -15.17 13.72 6.58
C TRP A 42 -15.49 12.23 6.53
N TYR A 43 -14.87 11.44 7.41
CA TYR A 43 -15.17 10.01 7.47
C TYR A 43 -16.27 9.77 8.54
N LYS A 44 -17.52 9.62 8.11
CA LYS A 44 -18.69 9.27 8.95
C LYS A 44 -18.94 10.24 10.12
N GLY A 45 -18.46 11.48 10.05
CA GLY A 45 -18.54 12.43 11.16
C GLY A 45 -17.74 12.04 12.40
N ASN A 46 -16.94 10.99 12.34
CA ASN A 46 -16.20 10.46 13.48
C ASN A 46 -14.75 10.99 13.46
N ALA A 47 -14.35 11.73 14.48
CA ALA A 47 -13.03 12.35 14.57
C ALA A 47 -11.88 11.32 14.61
N TRP A 48 -12.08 10.21 15.34
CA TRP A 48 -11.05 9.19 15.50
C TRP A 48 -10.80 8.44 14.18
N THR A 49 -11.86 8.04 13.48
CA THR A 49 -11.73 7.35 12.18
C THR A 49 -11.20 8.31 11.12
N THR A 50 -11.69 9.56 11.08
CA THR A 50 -11.17 10.58 10.14
C THR A 50 -9.68 10.80 10.34
N HIS A 51 -9.21 10.98 11.57
CA HIS A 51 -7.79 11.20 11.81
C HIS A 51 -6.93 9.95 11.60
N PHE A 52 -7.50 8.75 11.70
CA PHE A 52 -6.83 7.53 11.25
C PHE A 52 -6.63 7.52 9.73
N MET A 53 -7.65 7.83 8.95
CA MET A 53 -7.56 7.93 7.49
C MET A 53 -6.62 9.08 7.05
N ASN A 54 -6.68 10.24 7.73
CA ASN A 54 -5.74 11.33 7.52
C ASN A 54 -4.29 10.92 7.82
N ALA A 55 -4.07 10.12 8.86
CA ALA A 55 -2.76 9.60 9.20
C ALA A 55 -2.22 8.67 8.10
N LEU A 56 -3.05 7.77 7.57
CA LEU A 56 -2.68 6.92 6.44
C LEU A 56 -2.30 7.76 5.22
N SER A 57 -3.20 8.62 4.75
CA SER A 57 -2.94 9.48 3.58
C SER A 57 -1.68 10.33 3.74
N THR A 58 -1.45 10.88 4.96
CA THR A 58 -0.28 11.72 5.22
C THR A 58 1.05 10.94 5.11
N THR A 59 1.04 9.65 5.38
CA THR A 59 2.25 8.83 5.35
C THR A 59 2.59 8.26 3.97
N PHE A 60 1.62 8.15 3.07
CA PHE A 60 1.83 7.55 1.76
C PHE A 60 2.90 8.25 0.93
N PRO A 61 2.93 9.57 0.71
CA PRO A 61 3.87 10.18 -0.21
C PRO A 61 5.37 9.91 0.12
N ASP A 62 5.74 9.94 1.40
CA ASP A 62 7.11 9.65 1.82
C ASP A 62 7.40 8.14 1.81
N GLY A 63 6.39 7.30 2.13
CA GLY A 63 6.46 5.84 2.07
C GLY A 63 6.70 5.36 0.64
N GLU A 64 5.88 5.80 -0.29
CA GLU A 64 5.93 5.44 -1.72
C GLU A 64 7.24 5.89 -2.37
N ARG A 65 7.75 7.07 -2.03
CA ARG A 65 9.10 7.49 -2.43
C ARG A 65 10.20 6.56 -1.89
N PHE A 66 9.98 5.92 -0.75
CA PHE A 66 10.89 4.91 -0.23
C PHE A 66 10.75 3.60 -1.01
N PHE A 67 9.53 3.17 -1.36
CA PHE A 67 9.28 1.97 -2.16
C PHE A 67 9.91 2.07 -3.54
N ILE A 68 9.66 3.18 -4.24
CA ILE A 68 10.32 3.50 -5.52
C ILE A 68 11.84 3.39 -5.39
N HIS A 69 12.43 3.99 -4.34
CA HIS A 69 13.86 3.93 -4.12
C HIS A 69 14.37 2.49 -3.93
N ALA A 70 13.70 1.70 -3.11
CA ALA A 70 14.12 0.34 -2.80
C ALA A 70 14.04 -0.58 -4.03
N VAL A 71 12.94 -0.54 -4.79
CA VAL A 71 12.75 -1.35 -6.00
C VAL A 71 13.71 -0.91 -7.11
N ARG A 72 13.89 0.40 -7.32
CA ARG A 72 14.79 0.95 -8.36
C ARG A 72 16.25 0.51 -8.18
N ASN A 73 16.70 0.23 -6.94
CA ASN A 73 18.05 -0.27 -6.68
C ASN A 73 18.34 -1.61 -7.37
N TYR A 74 17.32 -2.37 -7.75
CA TYR A 74 17.42 -3.68 -8.37
C TYR A 74 17.07 -3.71 -9.87
N GLU A 75 16.52 -2.65 -10.43
CA GLU A 75 16.05 -2.60 -11.82
C GLU A 75 17.09 -3.09 -12.83
N LYS A 76 18.38 -2.78 -12.60
CA LYS A 76 19.47 -3.18 -13.50
C LYS A 76 19.86 -4.68 -13.37
N GLU A 77 19.53 -5.31 -12.27
CA GLU A 77 19.84 -6.72 -11.99
C GLU A 77 18.75 -7.65 -12.51
N ILE A 78 17.53 -7.15 -12.67
CA ILE A 78 16.42 -7.91 -13.25
C ILE A 78 16.68 -8.12 -14.75
N THR A 79 16.76 -9.37 -15.18
CA THR A 79 16.98 -9.76 -16.58
C THR A 79 15.65 -10.00 -17.33
N ASP A 80 14.59 -10.38 -16.61
CA ASP A 80 13.26 -10.60 -17.18
C ASP A 80 12.67 -9.28 -17.71
N PRO A 81 12.40 -9.18 -19.03
CA PRO A 81 11.86 -7.97 -19.62
C PRO A 81 10.45 -7.63 -19.13
N GLU A 82 9.64 -8.63 -18.78
CA GLU A 82 8.30 -8.44 -18.25
C GLU A 82 8.34 -7.82 -16.86
N LEU A 83 9.14 -8.39 -15.95
CA LEU A 83 9.32 -7.82 -14.60
C LEU A 83 9.93 -6.41 -14.66
N ARG A 84 10.85 -6.14 -15.59
CA ARG A 84 11.33 -4.77 -15.83
C ARG A 84 10.23 -3.81 -16.26
N ALA A 85 9.32 -4.25 -17.11
CA ALA A 85 8.17 -3.43 -17.51
C ALA A 85 7.24 -3.16 -16.32
N GLN A 86 6.99 -4.16 -15.50
CA GLN A 86 6.20 -4.05 -14.27
C GLN A 86 6.86 -3.09 -13.24
N ILE A 87 8.17 -3.16 -13.05
CA ILE A 87 8.92 -2.21 -12.20
C ILE A 87 8.72 -0.77 -12.68
N ARG A 88 8.81 -0.50 -13.97
CA ARG A 88 8.60 0.85 -14.49
C ARG A 88 7.18 1.34 -14.29
N ALA A 89 6.19 0.46 -14.50
CA ALA A 89 4.79 0.78 -14.28
C ALA A 89 4.50 1.02 -12.78
N PHE A 90 5.01 0.17 -11.90
CA PHE A 90 4.98 0.34 -10.44
C PHE A 90 5.53 1.72 -10.01
N ILE A 91 6.74 2.07 -10.48
CA ILE A 91 7.34 3.37 -10.19
C ILE A 91 6.44 4.52 -10.66
N GLY A 92 5.76 4.36 -11.79
CA GLY A 92 4.83 5.34 -12.33
C GLY A 92 3.56 5.48 -11.49
N GLN A 93 2.95 4.36 -11.07
CA GLN A 93 1.77 4.36 -10.20
C GLN A 93 2.10 4.98 -8.84
N GLU A 94 3.15 4.52 -8.16
CA GLU A 94 3.61 5.04 -6.87
C GLU A 94 3.90 6.55 -6.89
N ALA A 95 4.48 7.05 -8.00
CA ALA A 95 4.73 8.48 -8.15
C ALA A 95 3.43 9.30 -8.26
N ASN A 96 2.39 8.75 -8.92
CA ASN A 96 1.08 9.39 -9.01
C ASN A 96 0.31 9.27 -7.68
N HIS A 97 0.37 8.13 -6.96
CA HIS A 97 -0.19 7.98 -5.62
C HIS A 97 0.34 9.08 -4.69
N GLY A 98 1.67 9.23 -4.62
CA GLY A 98 2.29 10.27 -3.82
C GLY A 98 1.80 11.67 -4.17
N LYS A 99 1.64 12.00 -5.46
CA LYS A 99 1.13 13.29 -5.93
C LYS A 99 -0.30 13.54 -5.46
N GLU A 100 -1.22 12.59 -5.68
CA GLU A 100 -2.63 12.76 -5.31
C GLU A 100 -2.82 12.84 -3.79
N HIS A 101 -2.09 12.03 -3.02
CA HIS A 101 -2.09 12.13 -1.57
C HIS A 101 -1.46 13.43 -1.05
N GLU A 102 -0.44 13.98 -1.72
CA GLU A 102 0.08 15.32 -1.39
C GLU A 102 -0.99 16.40 -1.62
N ALA A 103 -1.74 16.34 -2.73
CA ALA A 103 -2.83 17.27 -3.00
C ALA A 103 -3.95 17.17 -1.94
N PHE A 104 -4.37 15.96 -1.60
CA PHE A 104 -5.35 15.72 -0.54
C PHE A 104 -4.87 16.23 0.83
N ASN A 105 -3.63 15.94 1.20
CA ASN A 105 -3.04 16.41 2.45
C ASN A 105 -2.93 17.94 2.49
N GLN A 106 -2.61 18.58 1.36
CA GLN A 106 -2.57 20.04 1.25
C GLN A 106 -3.98 20.64 1.45
N ALA A 107 -5.01 20.03 0.84
CA ALA A 107 -6.39 20.45 1.07
C ALA A 107 -6.78 20.37 2.57
N LEU A 108 -6.39 19.32 3.28
CA LEU A 108 -6.62 19.22 4.73
C LEU A 108 -5.89 20.31 5.53
N ILE A 109 -4.67 20.70 5.11
CA ILE A 109 -3.92 21.80 5.72
C ILE A 109 -4.65 23.11 5.47
N ASP A 110 -5.06 23.39 4.24
CA ASP A 110 -5.65 24.66 3.84
C ASP A 110 -7.04 24.86 4.44
N GLN A 111 -7.89 23.83 4.42
CA GLN A 111 -9.26 23.89 4.90
C GLN A 111 -9.35 23.79 6.42
N HIS A 112 -8.54 22.94 7.05
CA HIS A 112 -8.68 22.60 8.47
C HIS A 112 -7.50 23.00 9.34
N LYS A 113 -6.43 23.55 8.74
CA LYS A 113 -5.20 23.97 9.45
C LYS A 113 -4.53 22.83 10.22
N LEU A 114 -4.64 21.59 9.69
CA LEU A 114 -4.01 20.44 10.32
C LEU A 114 -2.48 20.51 10.21
N PRO A 115 -1.72 20.24 11.28
CA PRO A 115 -0.26 20.40 11.30
C PRO A 115 0.49 19.20 10.70
N LEU A 116 0.08 18.72 9.52
CA LEU A 116 0.54 17.46 8.93
C LEU A 116 2.06 17.47 8.68
N GLU A 117 2.59 18.50 8.05
CA GLU A 117 4.02 18.60 7.73
C GLU A 117 4.93 18.47 8.96
N LYS A 118 4.56 19.17 10.06
CA LYS A 118 5.35 19.12 11.32
C LYS A 118 5.35 17.71 11.91
N LYS A 119 4.29 16.93 11.68
CA LYS A 119 4.15 15.57 12.23
C LYS A 119 4.90 14.54 11.40
N LEU A 120 5.16 14.80 10.11
CA LEU A 120 5.96 13.94 9.24
C LEU A 120 7.46 13.92 9.57
N ILE A 121 7.97 14.88 10.35
CA ILE A 121 9.42 14.97 10.66
C ILE A 121 9.96 13.65 11.21
N PHE A 122 9.22 12.99 12.10
CA PHE A 122 9.63 11.70 12.66
C PHE A 122 9.77 10.63 11.59
N MET A 123 8.75 10.49 10.73
CA MET A 123 8.75 9.52 9.64
C MET A 123 9.88 9.80 8.64
N LYS A 124 10.05 11.05 8.22
CA LYS A 124 11.16 11.45 7.32
C LYS A 124 12.53 11.11 7.90
N LYS A 125 12.73 11.30 9.21
CA LYS A 125 13.97 10.89 9.89
C LYS A 125 14.13 9.36 9.92
N ALA A 126 13.07 8.60 10.18
CA ALA A 126 13.11 7.14 10.20
C ALA A 126 13.42 6.57 8.81
N LEU A 127 12.77 7.06 7.76
CA LEU A 127 13.05 6.66 6.37
C LEU A 127 14.46 7.08 5.94
N GLY A 128 14.92 8.28 6.31
CA GLY A 128 16.29 8.74 6.06
C GLY A 128 17.34 7.88 6.78
N PHE A 129 17.04 7.41 8.01
CA PHE A 129 17.87 6.45 8.72
C PHE A 129 17.89 5.10 7.99
N ALA A 130 16.73 4.57 7.59
CA ALA A 130 16.65 3.32 6.86
C ALA A 130 17.43 3.37 5.53
N LYS A 131 17.31 4.44 4.74
CA LYS A 131 18.10 4.65 3.51
C LYS A 131 19.62 4.66 3.74
N LYS A 132 20.08 5.14 4.90
CA LYS A 132 21.52 5.25 5.22
C LYS A 132 22.10 4.02 5.89
N LYS A 133 21.32 3.30 6.70
CA LYS A 133 21.80 2.24 7.59
C LYS A 133 21.42 0.85 7.19
N TYR A 134 20.26 0.69 6.52
CA TYR A 134 19.85 -0.61 6.01
C TYR A 134 20.54 -0.89 4.67
N SER A 135 20.98 -2.11 4.49
CA SER A 135 21.42 -2.59 3.19
C SER A 135 20.26 -2.52 2.18
N ARG A 136 20.57 -2.50 0.89
CA ARG A 136 19.52 -2.48 -0.15
C ARG A 136 18.56 -3.67 -0.04
N ARG A 137 19.04 -4.84 0.38
CA ARG A 137 18.21 -6.04 0.60
C ARG A 137 17.24 -5.86 1.78
N GLU A 138 17.66 -5.21 2.86
CA GLU A 138 16.79 -4.89 3.98
C GLU A 138 15.76 -3.81 3.62
N GLN A 139 16.14 -2.83 2.81
CA GLN A 139 15.22 -1.82 2.29
C GLN A 139 14.15 -2.46 1.39
N LEU A 140 14.54 -3.40 0.51
CA LEU A 140 13.59 -4.12 -0.34
C LEU A 140 12.67 -5.01 0.50
N ALA A 141 13.19 -5.77 1.46
CA ALA A 141 12.38 -6.61 2.34
C ALA A 141 11.37 -5.80 3.18
N LEU A 142 11.77 -4.62 3.64
CA LEU A 142 10.89 -3.68 4.33
C LEU A 142 9.78 -3.17 3.40
N THR A 143 10.12 -2.83 2.15
CA THR A 143 9.16 -2.42 1.12
C THR A 143 8.16 -3.54 0.83
N VAL A 144 8.61 -4.78 0.63
CA VAL A 144 7.73 -5.95 0.44
C VAL A 144 6.72 -6.10 1.59
N GLY A 145 7.13 -5.82 2.83
CA GLY A 145 6.23 -5.84 3.97
C GLY A 145 5.20 -4.71 3.94
N PHE A 146 5.58 -3.49 3.57
CA PHE A 146 4.63 -2.38 3.43
C PHE A 146 3.68 -2.58 2.26
N GLU A 147 4.18 -3.02 1.10
CA GLU A 147 3.37 -3.36 -0.08
C GLU A 147 2.32 -4.44 0.23
N HIS A 148 2.66 -5.40 1.09
CA HIS A 148 1.66 -6.35 1.54
C HIS A 148 0.55 -5.70 2.39
N PHE A 149 0.88 -4.71 3.24
CA PHE A 149 -0.13 -3.95 3.97
C PHE A 149 -1.04 -3.15 3.04
N THR A 150 -0.47 -2.42 2.10
CA THR A 150 -1.26 -1.61 1.15
C THR A 150 -2.17 -2.52 0.33
N ALA A 151 -1.66 -3.66 -0.16
CA ALA A 151 -2.45 -4.64 -0.92
C ALA A 151 -3.62 -5.24 -0.13
N ILE A 152 -3.43 -5.63 1.15
CA ILE A 152 -4.53 -6.21 1.94
C ILE A 152 -5.55 -5.15 2.38
N LEU A 153 -5.13 -3.90 2.59
CA LEU A 153 -6.03 -2.78 2.83
C LEU A 153 -6.82 -2.42 1.57
N ALA A 154 -6.18 -2.40 0.41
CA ALA A 154 -6.82 -2.20 -0.88
C ALA A 154 -7.86 -3.30 -1.16
N ASN A 155 -7.49 -4.57 -0.94
CA ASN A 155 -8.40 -5.70 -1.07
C ASN A 155 -9.61 -5.59 -0.14
N LEU A 156 -9.41 -5.11 1.09
CA LEU A 156 -10.50 -4.83 2.02
C LEU A 156 -11.44 -3.75 1.46
N MET A 157 -10.92 -2.64 0.96
CA MET A 157 -11.72 -1.55 0.39
C MET A 157 -12.50 -2.00 -0.85
N LEU A 158 -11.89 -2.79 -1.72
CA LEU A 158 -12.54 -3.31 -2.92
C LEU A 158 -13.65 -4.34 -2.62
N LYS A 159 -13.45 -5.20 -1.60
CA LYS A 159 -14.43 -6.21 -1.18
C LYS A 159 -15.58 -5.63 -0.35
N GLN A 160 -15.31 -4.57 0.36
CA GLN A 160 -16.18 -4.07 1.43
C GLN A 160 -16.49 -2.61 1.14
N THR A 161 -17.47 -2.37 0.29
CA THR A 161 -17.89 -1.01 -0.08
C THR A 161 -18.33 -0.19 1.13
N ASP A 162 -18.80 -0.83 2.22
CA ASP A 162 -19.16 -0.18 3.48
C ASP A 162 -18.01 0.60 4.14
N VAL A 163 -16.75 0.29 3.79
CA VAL A 163 -15.58 1.05 4.25
C VAL A 163 -15.52 2.44 3.61
N ILE A 164 -15.96 2.56 2.36
CA ILE A 164 -15.87 3.78 1.57
C ILE A 164 -17.24 4.42 1.22
N GLU A 165 -18.35 3.69 1.37
CA GLU A 165 -19.69 4.14 0.95
C GLU A 165 -20.14 5.47 1.55
N GLU A 166 -19.68 5.78 2.76
CA GLU A 166 -20.02 7.05 3.41
C GLU A 166 -19.02 8.17 3.10
N VAL A 167 -17.95 7.87 2.37
CA VAL A 167 -17.06 8.86 1.78
C VAL A 167 -17.58 9.16 0.39
N GLN A 168 -18.08 10.37 0.17
CA GLN A 168 -18.75 10.74 -1.08
C GLN A 168 -17.80 11.46 -2.06
N GLY A 169 -18.16 11.36 -3.34
CA GLY A 169 -17.54 12.13 -4.40
C GLY A 169 -16.07 11.82 -4.63
N MET A 170 -15.32 12.82 -5.03
CA MET A 170 -13.93 12.76 -5.47
C MET A 170 -12.97 12.10 -4.47
N THR A 171 -13.22 12.27 -3.17
CA THR A 171 -12.39 11.64 -2.13
C THR A 171 -12.54 10.11 -2.14
N ALA A 172 -13.77 9.61 -2.32
CA ALA A 172 -14.01 8.18 -2.45
C ALA A 172 -13.35 7.64 -3.73
N ASP A 173 -13.45 8.38 -4.84
CA ASP A 173 -12.85 8.00 -6.12
C ASP A 173 -11.33 7.92 -6.02
N MET A 174 -10.68 8.85 -5.33
CA MET A 174 -9.23 8.86 -5.10
C MET A 174 -8.77 7.62 -4.31
N PHE A 175 -9.41 7.30 -3.19
CA PHE A 175 -9.05 6.12 -2.41
C PHE A 175 -9.36 4.82 -3.16
N MET A 176 -10.44 4.78 -3.94
CA MET A 176 -10.79 3.61 -4.73
C MET A 176 -9.82 3.40 -5.91
N TRP A 177 -9.40 4.48 -6.59
CA TRP A 177 -8.36 4.45 -7.60
C TRP A 177 -7.04 3.91 -7.05
N HIS A 178 -6.62 4.43 -5.89
CA HIS A 178 -5.42 3.94 -5.22
C HIS A 178 -5.55 2.44 -4.92
N ALA A 179 -6.68 1.98 -4.37
CA ALA A 179 -6.89 0.56 -4.09
C ALA A 179 -6.86 -0.35 -5.33
N VAL A 180 -7.33 0.15 -6.48
CA VAL A 180 -7.22 -0.56 -7.77
C VAL A 180 -5.76 -0.70 -8.18
N GLU A 181 -4.99 0.37 -8.18
CA GLU A 181 -3.58 0.36 -8.60
C GLU A 181 -2.70 -0.43 -7.62
N GLU A 182 -2.94 -0.37 -6.31
CA GLU A 182 -2.32 -1.25 -5.31
C GLU A 182 -2.56 -2.74 -5.60
N THR A 183 -3.75 -3.07 -6.10
CA THR A 183 -4.07 -4.44 -6.49
C THR A 183 -3.35 -4.86 -7.76
N GLU A 184 -3.23 -3.96 -8.74
CA GLU A 184 -2.54 -4.24 -10.00
C GLU A 184 -1.06 -4.56 -9.78
N HIS A 185 -0.38 -3.82 -8.90
CA HIS A 185 1.06 -3.94 -8.70
C HIS A 185 1.49 -4.70 -7.43
N LYS A 186 0.58 -5.23 -6.64
CA LYS A 186 0.82 -5.86 -5.31
C LYS A 186 1.94 -6.89 -5.24
N ALA A 187 2.34 -7.48 -6.38
CA ALA A 187 3.39 -8.49 -6.42
C ALA A 187 4.75 -7.94 -6.88
N VAL A 188 4.84 -6.72 -7.42
CA VAL A 188 6.07 -6.25 -8.07
C VAL A 188 7.26 -6.23 -7.12
N ALA A 189 7.13 -5.62 -5.95
CA ALA A 189 8.22 -5.60 -4.96
C ALA A 189 8.57 -7.01 -4.46
N PHE A 190 7.56 -7.88 -4.31
CA PHE A 190 7.74 -9.28 -3.93
C PHE A 190 8.49 -10.06 -4.99
N ASP A 191 8.14 -9.90 -6.27
CA ASP A 191 8.78 -10.59 -7.40
C ASP A 191 10.22 -10.13 -7.59
N VAL A 192 10.50 -8.83 -7.42
CA VAL A 192 11.87 -8.31 -7.41
C VAL A 192 12.67 -8.94 -6.26
N PHE A 193 12.09 -9.03 -5.06
CA PHE A 193 12.74 -9.65 -3.91
C PHE A 193 13.03 -11.13 -4.16
N THR A 194 12.08 -11.88 -4.69
CA THR A 194 12.25 -13.31 -4.99
C THR A 194 13.29 -13.54 -6.09
N ALA A 195 13.31 -12.68 -7.11
CA ALA A 195 14.26 -12.78 -8.21
C ALA A 195 15.71 -12.48 -7.80
N THR A 196 15.93 -11.68 -6.75
CA THR A 196 17.26 -11.18 -6.39
C THR A 196 17.79 -11.66 -5.05
N GLU A 197 16.94 -11.88 -4.07
CA GLU A 197 17.34 -12.19 -2.69
C GLU A 197 16.82 -13.56 -2.21
N ASP A 198 15.57 -13.91 -2.47
CA ASP A 198 14.86 -15.16 -2.11
C ASP A 198 15.16 -15.68 -0.68
N ASP A 199 15.28 -14.76 0.28
CA ASP A 199 15.61 -15.08 1.68
C ASP A 199 14.34 -15.00 2.54
N TYR A 200 13.79 -16.17 2.90
CA TYR A 200 12.58 -16.29 3.70
C TYR A 200 12.66 -15.51 5.03
N TRP A 201 13.74 -15.65 5.78
CA TRP A 201 13.86 -14.99 7.08
C TRP A 201 14.04 -13.48 6.96
N LEU A 202 14.70 -13.02 5.91
CA LEU A 202 14.77 -11.58 5.61
C LEU A 202 13.38 -11.03 5.27
N ARG A 203 12.58 -11.75 4.49
CA ARG A 203 11.18 -11.40 4.18
C ARG A 203 10.32 -11.31 5.45
N VAL A 204 10.37 -12.33 6.31
CA VAL A 204 9.65 -12.36 7.59
C VAL A 204 10.06 -11.18 8.49
N ARG A 205 11.37 -10.91 8.60
CA ARG A 205 11.89 -9.77 9.37
C ARG A 205 11.43 -8.44 8.78
N GLY A 206 11.46 -8.30 7.45
CA GLY A 206 10.93 -7.12 6.75
C GLY A 206 9.47 -6.86 7.10
N MET A 207 8.62 -7.89 7.06
CA MET A 207 7.21 -7.80 7.42
C MET A 207 7.00 -7.41 8.89
N ALA A 208 7.75 -8.00 9.82
CA ALA A 208 7.68 -7.64 11.23
C ALA A 208 8.07 -6.18 11.48
N GLN A 209 9.11 -5.70 10.81
CA GLN A 209 9.52 -4.29 10.86
C GLN A 209 8.49 -3.37 10.22
N ALA A 210 7.94 -3.73 9.06
CA ALA A 210 6.88 -2.97 8.40
C ALA A 210 5.65 -2.85 9.32
N THR A 211 5.23 -3.95 9.96
CA THR A 211 4.14 -3.95 10.94
C THR A 211 4.40 -2.98 12.09
N PHE A 212 5.58 -3.07 12.69
CA PHE A 212 5.95 -2.20 13.80
C PHE A 212 5.93 -0.72 13.40
N PHE A 213 6.56 -0.37 12.27
CA PHE A 213 6.61 1.02 11.82
C PHE A 213 5.26 1.54 11.33
N PHE A 214 4.48 0.71 10.63
CA PHE A 214 3.14 1.06 10.19
C PHE A 214 2.26 1.46 11.39
N LEU A 215 2.19 0.60 12.41
CA LEU A 215 1.41 0.87 13.61
C LEU A 215 1.95 2.09 14.36
N LEU A 216 3.27 2.15 14.61
CA LEU A 216 3.89 3.24 15.36
C LEU A 216 3.65 4.60 14.70
N ILE A 217 3.88 4.71 13.39
CA ILE A 217 3.77 5.97 12.66
C ILE A 217 2.31 6.40 12.55
N THR A 218 1.42 5.47 12.16
CA THR A 218 0.00 5.76 12.01
C THR A 218 -0.64 6.17 13.33
N MET A 219 -0.41 5.41 14.41
CA MET A 219 -0.96 5.73 15.73
C MET A 219 -0.40 7.04 16.29
N ARG A 220 0.90 7.30 16.10
CA ARG A 220 1.53 8.55 16.53
C ARG A 220 0.96 9.75 15.76
N MET A 221 0.76 9.61 14.46
CA MET A 221 0.14 10.65 13.64
C MET A 221 -1.30 10.89 14.07
N GLN A 222 -2.13 9.85 14.13
CA GLN A 222 -3.52 9.93 14.59
C GLN A 222 -3.63 10.59 15.97
N TYR A 223 -2.83 10.13 16.95
CA TYR A 223 -2.80 10.74 18.29
C TYR A 223 -2.50 12.24 18.22
N SER A 224 -1.52 12.63 17.40
CA SER A 224 -1.14 14.02 17.24
C SER A 224 -2.23 14.89 16.64
N LEU A 225 -3.01 14.36 15.69
CA LEU A 225 -4.16 15.05 15.08
C LEU A 225 -5.34 15.16 16.04
N LEU A 226 -5.68 14.08 16.74
CA LEU A 226 -6.70 14.07 17.78
C LEU A 226 -6.40 15.06 18.90
N ARG A 227 -5.13 15.14 19.31
CA ARG A 227 -4.69 16.13 20.31
C ARG A 227 -4.82 17.54 19.80
N HIS A 228 -4.46 17.80 18.54
CA HIS A 228 -4.60 19.12 17.91
C HIS A 228 -6.05 19.58 17.90
N ASP A 229 -6.97 18.68 17.61
CA ASP A 229 -8.40 18.94 17.52
C ASP A 229 -9.14 18.83 18.86
N ASN A 230 -8.44 18.60 19.98
CA ASN A 230 -9.03 18.36 21.30
C ASN A 230 -10.04 17.21 21.34
N GLN A 231 -9.85 16.17 20.49
CA GLN A 231 -10.75 15.02 20.36
C GLN A 231 -10.30 13.78 21.15
N LEU A 232 -9.19 13.82 21.89
CA LEU A 232 -8.73 12.68 22.70
C LEU A 232 -9.76 12.24 23.74
N GLY A 233 -10.51 13.17 24.31
CA GLY A 233 -11.58 12.89 25.28
C GLY A 233 -12.92 12.48 24.69
N ASN A 234 -13.06 12.45 23.37
CA ASN A 234 -14.29 12.04 22.70
C ASN A 234 -14.43 10.50 22.71
N TRP A 235 -14.90 9.96 23.83
CA TRP A 235 -15.03 8.52 24.05
C TRP A 235 -16.03 7.84 23.10
N ARG A 236 -17.06 8.59 22.61
CA ARG A 236 -18.06 8.06 21.67
C ARG A 236 -17.41 7.75 20.33
N ASP A 237 -16.62 8.67 19.82
CA ASP A 237 -15.87 8.47 18.59
C ASP A 237 -14.77 7.43 18.76
N ALA A 238 -14.09 7.41 19.91
CA ALA A 238 -13.12 6.38 20.24
C ALA A 238 -13.74 4.96 20.25
N LEU A 239 -14.95 4.82 20.81
CA LEU A 239 -15.68 3.55 20.79
C LEU A 239 -16.11 3.18 19.36
N GLY A 240 -16.58 4.16 18.57
CA GLY A 240 -16.90 3.97 17.15
C GLY A 240 -15.69 3.48 16.35
N PHE A 241 -14.53 4.11 16.56
CA PHE A 241 -13.27 3.71 15.95
C PHE A 241 -12.81 2.31 16.40
N ALA A 242 -12.90 1.99 17.69
CA ALA A 242 -12.58 0.66 18.19
C ALA A 242 -13.50 -0.41 17.56
N LYS A 243 -14.79 -0.12 17.41
CA LYS A 243 -15.72 -1.00 16.67
C LYS A 243 -15.31 -1.15 15.20
N PHE A 244 -14.98 -0.05 14.53
CA PHE A 244 -14.50 -0.07 13.14
C PHE A 244 -13.27 -0.96 12.97
N LEU A 245 -12.35 -0.95 13.92
CA LEU A 245 -11.13 -1.76 13.83
C LEU A 245 -11.33 -3.22 14.22
N LEU A 246 -12.06 -3.49 15.33
CA LEU A 246 -11.96 -4.76 16.05
C LEU A 246 -13.24 -5.59 16.09
N VAL A 247 -14.43 -4.95 16.04
CA VAL A 247 -15.69 -5.68 16.16
C VAL A 247 -16.07 -6.27 14.80
N LYS A 248 -16.30 -7.58 14.76
CA LYS A 248 -16.66 -8.28 13.51
C LYS A 248 -17.94 -7.73 12.87
N PRO A 249 -17.88 -7.38 11.59
CA PRO A 249 -16.74 -7.45 10.70
C PRO A 249 -15.87 -6.17 10.76
N GLY A 250 -14.87 -6.15 11.64
CA GLY A 250 -13.95 -5.01 11.80
C GLY A 250 -12.80 -5.04 10.80
N MET A 251 -12.19 -3.89 10.55
CA MET A 251 -11.09 -3.73 9.59
C MET A 251 -9.95 -4.73 9.86
N PHE A 252 -9.39 -4.76 11.07
CA PHE A 252 -8.31 -5.68 11.40
C PHE A 252 -8.73 -7.14 11.38
N THR A 253 -9.94 -7.48 11.86
CA THR A 253 -10.40 -8.87 11.85
C THR A 253 -10.58 -9.42 10.44
N ARG A 254 -10.80 -8.57 9.45
CA ARG A 254 -10.92 -8.94 8.03
C ARG A 254 -9.56 -9.17 7.37
N ILE A 255 -8.53 -8.40 7.74
CA ILE A 255 -7.20 -8.50 7.09
C ILE A 255 -6.28 -9.53 7.75
N ILE A 256 -6.53 -9.97 8.99
CA ILE A 256 -5.68 -10.93 9.71
C ILE A 256 -5.37 -12.21 8.90
N PRO A 257 -6.33 -12.87 8.23
CA PRO A 257 -6.02 -14.07 7.47
C PRO A 257 -4.99 -13.81 6.36
N GLU A 258 -5.19 -12.76 5.55
CA GLU A 258 -4.28 -12.39 4.48
C GLU A 258 -2.91 -11.94 5.01
N TYR A 259 -2.89 -11.22 6.13
CA TYR A 259 -1.67 -10.84 6.83
C TYR A 259 -0.85 -12.06 7.30
N LEU A 260 -1.51 -13.09 7.86
CA LEU A 260 -0.84 -14.30 8.33
C LEU A 260 -0.34 -15.17 7.18
N ASP A 261 -1.02 -15.18 6.05
CA ASP A 261 -0.59 -15.93 4.86
C ASP A 261 0.77 -15.48 4.34
N PHE A 262 1.15 -14.21 4.54
CA PHE A 262 2.47 -13.71 4.17
C PHE A 262 3.62 -14.49 4.79
N TYR A 263 3.43 -15.06 5.98
CA TYR A 263 4.45 -15.81 6.70
C TYR A 263 4.58 -17.26 6.23
N ARG A 264 3.72 -17.73 5.33
CA ARG A 264 3.81 -19.09 4.81
C ARG A 264 5.03 -19.24 3.89
N PRO A 265 5.82 -20.33 4.01
CA PRO A 265 6.78 -20.71 2.97
C PRO A 265 6.05 -20.88 1.62
N GLY A 266 6.60 -20.33 0.54
CA GLY A 266 5.98 -20.39 -0.78
C GLY A 266 4.76 -19.48 -0.97
N PHE A 267 4.52 -18.53 -0.04
CA PHE A 267 3.53 -17.48 -0.25
C PHE A 267 3.88 -16.63 -1.48
N HIS A 268 2.84 -16.23 -2.20
CA HIS A 268 2.92 -15.22 -3.25
C HIS A 268 1.65 -14.36 -3.23
N PRO A 269 1.74 -13.01 -3.43
CA PRO A 269 0.56 -12.11 -3.32
C PRO A 269 -0.61 -12.49 -4.23
N TRP A 270 -0.36 -13.06 -5.41
CA TRP A 270 -1.41 -13.51 -6.32
C TRP A 270 -2.10 -14.83 -5.92
N GLN A 271 -1.70 -15.47 -4.81
CA GLN A 271 -2.51 -16.54 -4.23
C GLN A 271 -3.86 -16.00 -3.70
N HIS A 272 -3.93 -14.71 -3.39
CA HIS A 272 -5.16 -13.98 -3.13
C HIS A 272 -5.66 -13.34 -4.44
N ASP A 273 -6.32 -14.15 -5.29
CA ASP A 273 -6.85 -13.67 -6.58
C ASP A 273 -8.07 -12.77 -6.38
N ASN A 274 -7.89 -11.48 -6.64
CA ASN A 274 -8.92 -10.45 -6.53
C ASN A 274 -9.13 -9.67 -7.84
N ARG A 275 -8.71 -10.23 -9.00
CA ARG A 275 -8.88 -9.63 -10.33
C ARG A 275 -10.32 -9.25 -10.64
N HIS A 276 -11.26 -10.06 -10.20
CA HIS A 276 -12.70 -9.84 -10.42
C HIS A 276 -13.21 -8.56 -9.74
N LEU A 277 -12.55 -8.08 -8.67
CA LEU A 277 -12.97 -6.88 -7.95
C LEU A 277 -12.60 -5.59 -8.66
N ILE A 278 -11.56 -5.61 -9.49
CA ILE A 278 -11.05 -4.40 -10.14
C ILE A 278 -11.57 -4.19 -11.56
N SER A 279 -12.06 -5.25 -12.22
CA SER A 279 -12.47 -5.19 -13.64
C SER A 279 -13.57 -4.17 -13.95
N GLU A 280 -14.52 -3.97 -13.05
CA GLU A 280 -15.58 -2.96 -13.18
C GLU A 280 -15.06 -1.57 -12.81
N ARG A 281 -14.28 -1.47 -11.73
CA ARG A 281 -13.70 -0.22 -11.26
C ARG A 281 -12.69 0.38 -12.24
N VAL A 282 -11.90 -0.44 -12.93
CA VAL A 282 -11.02 0.03 -14.01
C VAL A 282 -11.80 0.76 -15.09
N LYS A 283 -12.95 0.25 -15.52
CA LYS A 283 -13.80 0.92 -16.52
C LYS A 283 -14.32 2.27 -16.04
N GLU A 284 -14.72 2.36 -14.78
CA GLU A 284 -15.16 3.62 -14.16
C GLU A 284 -14.02 4.64 -14.14
N LEU A 285 -12.81 4.22 -13.73
CA LEU A 285 -11.63 5.07 -13.69
C LEU A 285 -11.17 5.54 -15.09
N GLU A 286 -11.20 4.67 -16.10
CA GLU A 286 -10.92 5.03 -17.48
C GLU A 286 -11.92 6.08 -17.98
N SER A 287 -13.20 5.93 -17.66
CA SER A 287 -14.21 6.93 -18.03
C SER A 287 -14.02 8.27 -17.32
N TYR A 288 -13.49 8.26 -16.09
CA TYR A 288 -13.14 9.48 -15.36
C TYR A 288 -11.95 10.19 -16.02
N ALA A 289 -10.86 9.48 -16.28
CA ALA A 289 -9.66 10.01 -16.90
C ALA A 289 -9.96 10.64 -18.27
N LEU A 290 -10.81 10.00 -19.08
CA LEU A 290 -11.26 10.54 -20.36
C LEU A 290 -12.09 11.84 -20.22
N ARG A 291 -12.92 11.95 -19.18
CA ARG A 291 -13.69 13.17 -18.91
C ARG A 291 -12.80 14.33 -18.47
N ALA A 292 -11.81 14.06 -17.63
CA ALA A 292 -10.85 15.06 -17.18
C ALA A 292 -10.01 15.62 -18.34
N VAL A 293 -9.58 14.78 -19.27
CA VAL A 293 -8.84 15.21 -20.48
C VAL A 293 -9.72 16.05 -21.42
N ASN A 294 -11.02 15.75 -21.53
CA ASN A 294 -11.95 16.49 -22.42
C ASN A 294 -12.46 17.80 -21.79
N ALA A 295 -12.25 18.01 -20.49
CA ALA A 295 -12.66 19.22 -19.76
C ALA A 295 -11.52 20.27 -19.65
N ALA A 296 -10.28 19.90 -19.98
CA ALA A 296 -9.09 20.75 -19.96
C ALA A 296 -8.81 21.32 -21.35
#